data_e092b76885214c88128f6f3751cf9be3
#
_entry.id   e092b76885214c88128f6f3751cf9be3
#
_cell.length_a   1.000
_cell.length_b   1.000
_cell.length_c   1.000
_cell.angle_alpha   90.00
_cell.angle_beta   90.00
_cell.angle_gamma   90.00
#
_symmetry.space_group_name_H-M   'P 1'
#
loop_
_entity.id
_entity.type
_entity.pdbx_description
1 polymer ?
#
loop_
_entity_poly.entity_id
_entity_poly.type
_entity_poly.pdbx_seq_one_letter_code
_entity_poly.pdbx_strand_id
1 'polypeptide(L)'
;MGGSKLMNAIELLDIISAGETSKVQFKQEMDDDKFAAEMIAMSNSKGGVILVGVKDKTGEIIGLSYEQLQSYNNRLAKIANDKIKPQIFISTEVVPITTETGENKILVVYVNEGSNKPYKDKIGTIWMKQGADKRKLIDNNEIMRLFQQSSNLLADEMEVYDTSIDDIDERLFADYFKKEFKVSYQEKGLTYEEALRAKRVLRNDKVSLAGLLFFGKYPQNIKPAFTIKTVSFFGNDIAGSSYRNKPEDLKGTIPELFKQSMDFLRSNLLHTQQGQGFNSIGILEISEVVLIELLQNAMIHRDYFKNAPIKIMIFDNRVEIVSPGKLPNSLTIDEIKYGNTVIRNNQIAMFATHTMPYSGLGSGIKRAIAELPSIELINDVDGEQFIVRIPRIEQN
;
A
#
# COMPACT_ATOMS: atom_id res chain seq x y z
N MET A 1 17.43 -1.91 14.47
CA MET A 1 18.18 -0.66 14.30
C MET A 1 19.17 -0.88 13.16
N GLY A 2 18.75 -0.59 11.92
CA GLY A 2 19.65 -0.58 10.77
C GLY A 2 20.47 0.70 10.84
N GLY A 3 21.76 0.62 11.12
CA GLY A 3 22.66 1.76 11.06
C GLY A 3 22.62 2.33 9.64
N SER A 4 22.21 3.58 9.47
CA SER A 4 22.37 4.29 8.22
C SER A 4 23.88 4.33 7.91
N LYS A 5 24.28 3.69 6.83
CA LYS A 5 25.64 3.79 6.32
C LYS A 5 25.92 5.28 6.09
N LEU A 6 26.92 5.83 6.80
CA LEU A 6 27.34 7.21 6.60
C LEU A 6 27.84 7.40 5.16
N MET A 7 27.48 8.52 4.54
CA MET A 7 27.88 8.83 3.17
C MET A 7 29.39 9.13 3.15
N ASN A 8 30.13 8.47 2.30
CA ASN A 8 31.54 8.78 2.11
C ASN A 8 31.76 9.86 1.01
N ALA A 9 32.96 10.42 0.94
CA ALA A 9 33.28 11.49 -0.01
C ALA A 9 33.10 11.07 -1.48
N ILE A 10 33.35 9.81 -1.81
CA ILE A 10 33.20 9.29 -3.19
C ILE A 10 31.72 9.22 -3.56
N GLU A 11 30.90 8.63 -2.70
CA GLU A 11 29.43 8.55 -2.89
C GLU A 11 28.82 9.96 -3.03
N LEU A 12 29.31 10.93 -2.25
CA LEU A 12 28.84 12.30 -2.34
C LEU A 12 29.22 12.97 -3.65
N LEU A 13 30.44 12.78 -4.14
CA LEU A 13 30.89 13.29 -5.44
C LEU A 13 30.11 12.67 -6.61
N ASP A 14 29.79 11.38 -6.56
CA ASP A 14 28.97 10.71 -7.55
C ASP A 14 27.56 11.32 -7.59
N ILE A 15 26.96 11.59 -6.42
CA ILE A 15 25.63 12.25 -6.31
C ILE A 15 25.69 13.67 -6.89
N ILE A 16 26.73 14.43 -6.57
CA ILE A 16 26.89 15.80 -7.10
C ILE A 16 27.05 15.78 -8.64
N SER A 17 27.84 14.85 -9.15
CA SER A 17 28.06 14.71 -10.60
C SER A 17 26.78 14.32 -11.36
N ALA A 18 25.90 13.53 -10.72
CA ALA A 18 24.62 13.14 -11.32
C ALA A 18 23.59 14.29 -11.33
N GLY A 19 23.80 15.35 -10.55
CA GLY A 19 22.94 16.53 -10.51
C GLY A 19 21.69 16.40 -9.64
N GLU A 20 20.88 17.45 -9.64
CA GLU A 20 19.63 17.50 -8.87
C GLU A 20 18.56 16.59 -9.47
N THR A 21 17.82 15.92 -8.61
CA THR A 21 16.76 14.97 -8.96
C THR A 21 15.54 15.15 -8.04
N SER A 22 14.54 14.30 -8.19
CA SER A 22 13.42 14.25 -7.23
C SER A 22 13.85 13.86 -5.81
N LYS A 23 15.04 13.27 -5.64
CA LYS A 23 15.58 12.82 -4.34
C LYS A 23 16.84 13.58 -3.90
N VAL A 24 17.43 14.40 -4.75
CA VAL A 24 18.66 15.14 -4.46
C VAL A 24 18.46 16.60 -4.77
N GLN A 25 18.80 17.47 -3.82
CA GLN A 25 18.72 18.89 -3.97
C GLN A 25 20.00 19.57 -3.48
N PHE A 26 20.48 20.56 -4.22
CA PHE A 26 21.63 21.37 -3.84
C PHE A 26 21.20 22.70 -3.25
N LYS A 27 21.95 23.20 -2.29
CA LYS A 27 21.74 24.52 -1.68
C LYS A 27 23.10 25.13 -1.32
N GLN A 28 23.37 26.30 -1.88
CA GLN A 28 24.56 27.05 -1.54
C GLN A 28 24.49 27.58 -0.09
N GLU A 29 23.31 28.10 0.29
CA GLU A 29 23.05 28.72 1.59
C GLU A 29 21.69 28.27 2.12
N MET A 30 21.46 28.46 3.40
CA MET A 30 20.21 28.12 4.06
C MET A 30 19.26 29.30 4.13
N ASP A 31 18.18 29.25 3.34
CA ASP A 31 16.99 30.06 3.46
C ASP A 31 15.89 29.24 4.14
N ASP A 32 15.46 29.63 5.32
CA ASP A 32 14.57 28.83 6.18
C ASP A 32 13.24 28.47 5.50
N ASP A 33 12.61 29.38 4.75
CA ASP A 33 11.32 29.13 4.12
C ASP A 33 11.45 28.27 2.87
N LYS A 34 12.49 28.49 2.07
CA LYS A 34 12.80 27.64 0.91
C LYS A 34 13.21 26.24 1.37
N PHE A 35 13.94 26.14 2.47
CA PHE A 35 14.35 24.86 3.06
C PHE A 35 13.14 24.09 3.61
N ALA A 36 12.25 24.77 4.35
CA ALA A 36 11.01 24.18 4.83
C ALA A 36 10.16 23.64 3.67
N ALA A 37 9.99 24.41 2.59
CA ALA A 37 9.26 23.98 1.41
C ALA A 37 9.89 22.77 0.72
N GLU A 38 11.24 22.67 0.69
CA GLU A 38 11.95 21.53 0.12
C GLU A 38 11.78 20.27 0.98
N MET A 39 11.96 20.41 2.29
CA MET A 39 11.78 19.32 3.25
C MET A 39 10.34 18.79 3.22
N ILE A 40 9.34 19.69 3.12
CA ILE A 40 7.92 19.32 2.96
C ILE A 40 7.72 18.53 1.65
N ALA A 41 8.26 19.05 0.54
CA ALA A 41 8.11 18.40 -0.76
C ALA A 41 8.72 16.99 -0.78
N MET A 42 9.88 16.82 -0.16
CA MET A 42 10.52 15.51 -0.01
C MET A 42 9.71 14.58 0.89
N SER A 43 9.26 15.06 2.07
CA SER A 43 8.46 14.24 2.99
C SER A 43 7.10 13.83 2.41
N ASN A 44 6.47 14.67 1.60
CA ASN A 44 5.25 14.33 0.88
C ASN A 44 5.49 13.38 -0.30
N SER A 45 6.74 13.27 -0.78
CA SER A 45 7.13 12.41 -1.90
C SER A 45 7.83 11.15 -1.40
N LYS A 46 9.03 10.86 -1.85
CA LYS A 46 9.79 9.63 -1.52
C LYS A 46 11.02 9.90 -0.64
N GLY A 47 11.01 11.01 0.09
CA GLY A 47 12.19 11.45 0.82
C GLY A 47 13.31 11.91 -0.10
N GLY A 48 14.50 12.09 0.46
CA GLY A 48 15.68 12.48 -0.28
C GLY A 48 16.77 13.10 0.58
N VAL A 49 17.75 13.70 -0.08
CA VAL A 49 18.87 14.39 0.57
C VAL A 49 18.99 15.82 0.07
N ILE A 50 19.32 16.74 0.97
CA ILE A 50 19.67 18.12 0.62
C ILE A 50 21.14 18.32 0.95
N LEU A 51 21.94 18.72 -0.05
CA LEU A 51 23.36 18.99 0.10
C LEU A 51 23.55 20.50 0.25
N VAL A 52 24.01 20.92 1.43
CA VAL A 52 24.27 22.35 1.74
C VAL A 52 25.77 22.64 1.66
N GLY A 53 26.12 23.69 0.93
CA GLY A 53 27.49 24.02 0.55
C GLY A 53 27.82 23.64 -0.91
N VAL A 54 26.77 23.25 -1.68
CA VAL A 54 26.84 22.97 -3.11
C VAL A 54 25.94 23.97 -3.84
N LYS A 55 26.44 24.58 -4.90
CA LYS A 55 25.72 25.59 -5.67
C LYS A 55 24.60 24.98 -6.49
N ASP A 56 23.40 25.54 -6.35
CA ASP A 56 22.20 25.14 -7.08
C ASP A 56 22.50 25.09 -8.59
N LYS A 57 22.01 24.08 -9.29
CA LYS A 57 22.11 23.85 -10.74
C LYS A 57 23.51 23.51 -11.30
N THR A 58 24.58 24.03 -10.74
CA THR A 58 25.93 23.80 -11.27
C THR A 58 26.66 22.66 -10.60
N GLY A 59 26.31 22.33 -9.37
CA GLY A 59 27.01 21.33 -8.56
C GLY A 59 28.40 21.78 -8.09
N GLU A 60 28.74 23.05 -8.23
CA GLU A 60 30.02 23.60 -7.75
C GLU A 60 30.10 23.49 -6.22
N ILE A 61 31.17 22.91 -5.71
CA ILE A 61 31.40 22.72 -4.28
C ILE A 61 31.98 24.02 -3.71
N ILE A 62 31.22 24.67 -2.84
CA ILE A 62 31.63 25.90 -2.15
C ILE A 62 32.13 25.59 -0.75
N GLY A 63 31.53 24.57 -0.10
CA GLY A 63 31.82 24.20 1.27
C GLY A 63 31.16 25.13 2.29
N LEU A 64 31.25 24.76 3.56
CA LEU A 64 30.71 25.51 4.71
C LEU A 64 31.77 25.72 5.77
N SER A 65 31.81 26.90 6.38
CA SER A 65 32.64 27.19 7.53
C SER A 65 32.12 26.48 8.80
N TYR A 66 32.97 26.37 9.82
CA TYR A 66 32.58 25.79 11.11
C TYR A 66 31.40 26.56 11.74
N GLU A 67 31.41 27.88 11.69
CA GLU A 67 30.34 28.72 12.22
C GLU A 67 29.01 28.49 11.48
N GLN A 68 29.04 28.37 10.16
CA GLN A 68 27.87 28.04 9.33
C GLN A 68 27.31 26.66 9.72
N LEU A 69 28.15 25.65 9.86
CA LEU A 69 27.72 24.30 10.24
C LEU A 69 26.99 24.30 11.59
N GLN A 70 27.53 24.99 12.61
CA GLN A 70 26.90 25.11 13.93
C GLN A 70 25.55 25.85 13.84
N SER A 71 25.53 26.96 13.13
CA SER A 71 24.31 27.76 12.92
C SER A 71 23.23 26.94 12.18
N TYR A 72 23.61 26.22 11.12
CA TYR A 72 22.67 25.50 10.27
C TYR A 72 22.04 24.29 10.97
N ASN A 73 22.79 23.53 11.77
CA ASN A 73 22.23 22.43 12.56
C ASN A 73 21.13 22.92 13.52
N ASN A 74 21.36 24.06 14.21
CA ASN A 74 20.34 24.65 15.08
C ASN A 74 19.12 25.15 14.32
N ARG A 75 19.33 25.77 13.15
CA ARG A 75 18.24 26.26 12.28
C ARG A 75 17.41 25.13 11.71
N LEU A 76 18.03 24.02 11.27
CA LEU A 76 17.33 22.84 10.75
C LEU A 76 16.37 22.25 11.77
N ALA A 77 16.77 22.13 13.03
CA ALA A 77 15.90 21.67 14.10
C ALA A 77 14.68 22.61 14.27
N LYS A 78 14.88 23.93 14.25
CA LYS A 78 13.80 24.92 14.31
C LYS A 78 12.88 24.85 13.09
N ILE A 79 13.43 24.69 11.88
CA ILE A 79 12.63 24.56 10.66
C ILE A 79 11.73 23.32 10.76
N ALA A 80 12.29 22.16 11.11
CA ALA A 80 11.55 20.90 11.21
C ALA A 80 10.42 20.97 12.26
N ASN A 81 10.66 21.62 13.39
CA ASN A 81 9.71 21.71 14.50
C ASN A 81 8.66 22.82 14.31
N ASP A 82 9.12 24.00 13.87
CA ASP A 82 8.32 25.22 13.94
C ASP A 82 7.67 25.59 12.62
N LYS A 83 8.31 25.30 11.48
CA LYS A 83 7.84 25.71 10.15
C LYS A 83 7.07 24.63 9.39
N ILE A 84 7.09 23.38 9.87
CA ILE A 84 6.47 22.23 9.18
C ILE A 84 5.44 21.57 10.09
N LYS A 85 4.28 21.27 9.54
CA LYS A 85 3.20 20.54 10.22
C LYS A 85 2.61 19.44 9.32
N PRO A 86 2.45 18.21 9.82
CA PRO A 86 3.00 17.67 11.09
C PRO A 86 4.51 17.80 11.15
N GLN A 87 5.09 17.61 12.35
CA GLN A 87 6.55 17.64 12.53
C GLN A 87 7.23 16.54 11.70
N ILE A 88 8.39 16.85 11.12
CA ILE A 88 9.22 15.87 10.42
C ILE A 88 10.50 15.55 11.22
N PHE A 89 11.01 14.34 10.99
CA PHE A 89 12.29 13.93 11.53
C PHE A 89 13.33 13.94 10.42
N ILE A 90 14.47 14.56 10.70
CA ILE A 90 15.61 14.64 9.80
C ILE A 90 16.85 14.12 10.51
N SER A 91 17.81 13.64 9.74
CA SER A 91 19.17 13.38 10.24
C SER A 91 20.17 14.17 9.41
N THR A 92 21.28 14.53 10.03
CA THR A 92 22.33 15.32 9.38
C THR A 92 23.69 14.68 9.59
N GLU A 93 24.56 14.82 8.61
CA GLU A 93 25.98 14.50 8.73
C GLU A 93 26.82 15.53 7.98
N VAL A 94 28.09 15.64 8.35
CA VAL A 94 29.06 16.51 7.69
C VAL A 94 30.08 15.65 6.98
N VAL A 95 30.18 15.80 5.67
CA VAL A 95 31.13 15.05 4.84
C VAL A 95 32.25 15.99 4.37
N PRO A 96 33.52 15.72 4.76
CA PRO A 96 34.65 16.48 4.22
C PRO A 96 34.99 16.02 2.80
N ILE A 97 35.26 16.98 1.92
CA ILE A 97 35.69 16.75 0.54
C ILE A 97 36.97 17.54 0.28
N THR A 98 37.99 16.90 -0.26
CA THR A 98 39.20 17.59 -0.74
C THR A 98 39.00 17.99 -2.19
N THR A 99 39.11 19.29 -2.46
CA THR A 99 39.08 19.89 -3.79
C THR A 99 40.42 20.53 -4.11
N GLU A 100 40.63 21.01 -5.32
CA GLU A 100 41.84 21.74 -5.71
C GLU A 100 42.06 23.01 -4.84
N THR A 101 41.00 23.58 -4.28
CA THR A 101 41.03 24.76 -3.41
C THR A 101 41.20 24.47 -1.92
N GLY A 102 41.29 23.18 -1.55
CA GLY A 102 41.44 22.74 -0.17
C GLY A 102 40.35 21.82 0.35
N GLU A 103 40.31 21.62 1.68
CA GLU A 103 39.27 20.81 2.31
C GLU A 103 37.98 21.62 2.47
N ASN A 104 36.91 21.14 1.88
CA ASN A 104 35.56 21.68 1.97
C ASN A 104 34.66 20.75 2.79
N LYS A 105 33.69 21.31 3.50
CA LYS A 105 32.71 20.55 4.30
C LYS A 105 31.32 20.75 3.76
N ILE A 106 30.64 19.65 3.46
CA ILE A 106 29.25 19.65 2.97
C ILE A 106 28.35 19.12 4.08
N LEU A 107 27.28 19.84 4.37
CA LEU A 107 26.25 19.37 5.28
C LEU A 107 25.21 18.57 4.48
N VAL A 108 25.09 17.29 4.76
CA VAL A 108 24.09 16.39 4.18
C VAL A 108 22.88 16.32 5.11
N VAL A 109 21.73 16.67 4.60
CA VAL A 109 20.46 16.60 5.34
C VAL A 109 19.58 15.52 4.74
N TYR A 110 19.34 14.47 5.49
CA TYR A 110 18.44 13.38 5.09
C TYR A 110 17.02 13.70 5.51
N VAL A 111 16.12 13.69 4.54
CA VAL A 111 14.69 13.89 4.73
C VAL A 111 13.97 12.59 4.37
N ASN A 112 13.40 11.94 5.35
CA ASN A 112 12.66 10.70 5.12
C ASN A 112 11.30 10.97 4.48
N GLU A 113 10.79 9.99 3.74
CA GLU A 113 9.39 9.98 3.36
C GLU A 113 8.52 10.00 4.63
N GLY A 114 7.60 10.94 4.68
CA GLY A 114 6.75 11.11 5.86
C GLY A 114 5.60 10.11 5.90
N SER A 115 5.30 9.61 7.10
CA SER A 115 4.16 8.72 7.37
C SER A 115 2.84 9.48 7.62
N ASN A 116 2.90 10.76 8.05
CA ASN A 116 1.75 11.56 8.44
C ASN A 116 1.39 12.64 7.39
N LYS A 117 1.37 12.25 6.11
CA LYS A 117 1.01 13.16 5.00
C LYS A 117 -0.45 13.63 5.11
N PRO A 118 -0.77 14.83 4.62
CA PRO A 118 0.11 15.79 3.96
C PRO A 118 0.88 16.66 4.96
N TYR A 119 2.15 16.86 4.72
CA TYR A 119 2.97 17.86 5.39
C TYR A 119 2.75 19.22 4.72
N LYS A 120 2.69 20.28 5.53
CA LYS A 120 2.41 21.65 5.08
C LYS A 120 3.25 22.67 5.84
N ASP A 121 3.45 23.81 5.23
CA ASP A 121 4.08 24.96 5.89
C ASP A 121 3.12 25.68 6.85
N LYS A 122 3.60 26.71 7.53
CA LYS A 122 2.83 27.50 8.51
C LYS A 122 1.57 28.15 7.94
N ILE A 123 1.55 28.47 6.65
CA ILE A 123 0.40 29.07 5.98
C ILE A 123 -0.52 28.03 5.32
N GLY A 124 -0.23 26.74 5.52
CA GLY A 124 -1.04 25.64 5.03
C GLY A 124 -0.70 25.16 3.62
N THR A 125 0.39 25.63 2.99
CA THR A 125 0.80 25.22 1.65
C THR A 125 1.38 23.79 1.70
N ILE A 126 0.87 22.92 0.83
CA ILE A 126 1.38 21.58 0.63
C ILE A 126 2.32 21.62 -0.58
N TRP A 127 3.57 21.21 -0.37
CA TRP A 127 4.57 21.12 -1.42
C TRP A 127 4.81 19.65 -1.81
N MET A 128 5.07 19.39 -3.09
CA MET A 128 5.38 18.07 -3.60
C MET A 128 6.49 18.14 -4.65
N LYS A 129 7.34 17.10 -4.73
CA LYS A 129 8.40 17.03 -5.75
C LYS A 129 7.79 16.77 -7.13
N GLN A 130 8.35 17.44 -8.14
CA GLN A 130 8.07 17.23 -9.55
C GLN A 130 9.40 17.27 -10.31
N GLY A 131 9.99 16.09 -10.54
CA GLY A 131 11.38 16.01 -10.99
C GLY A 131 12.32 16.64 -9.95
N ALA A 132 13.31 17.42 -10.37
CA ALA A 132 14.20 18.16 -9.48
C ALA A 132 13.49 19.32 -8.76
N ASP A 133 12.43 19.88 -9.32
CA ASP A 133 11.70 20.98 -8.74
C ASP A 133 10.63 20.56 -7.71
N LYS A 134 10.04 21.55 -7.04
CA LYS A 134 8.85 21.38 -6.20
C LYS A 134 7.71 22.24 -6.69
N ARG A 135 6.49 21.78 -6.51
CA ARG A 135 5.28 22.54 -6.82
C ARG A 135 4.34 22.58 -5.64
N LYS A 136 3.49 23.60 -5.63
CA LYS A 136 2.36 23.66 -4.70
C LYS A 136 1.29 22.68 -5.14
N LEU A 137 0.75 21.93 -4.19
CA LEU A 137 -0.37 21.06 -4.43
C LEU A 137 -1.67 21.86 -4.23
N ILE A 138 -2.48 21.96 -5.28
CA ILE A 138 -3.73 22.74 -5.27
C ILE A 138 -4.92 21.83 -5.57
N ASP A 139 -4.70 20.76 -6.34
CA ASP A 139 -5.75 19.82 -6.73
C ASP A 139 -6.23 19.00 -5.53
N ASN A 140 -7.56 19.03 -5.27
CA ASN A 140 -8.17 18.34 -4.15
C ASN A 140 -7.99 16.81 -4.21
N ASN A 141 -7.96 16.21 -5.41
CA ASN A 141 -7.79 14.77 -5.56
C ASN A 141 -6.34 14.36 -5.20
N GLU A 142 -5.35 15.18 -5.57
CA GLU A 142 -3.97 14.93 -5.20
C GLU A 142 -3.76 15.11 -3.68
N ILE A 143 -4.38 16.10 -3.06
CA ILE A 143 -4.36 16.30 -1.60
C ILE A 143 -5.01 15.11 -0.91
N MET A 144 -6.15 14.64 -1.39
CA MET A 144 -6.84 13.48 -0.85
C MET A 144 -5.96 12.23 -0.94
N ARG A 145 -5.22 12.04 -2.04
CA ARG A 145 -4.25 10.93 -2.17
C ARG A 145 -3.15 10.97 -1.12
N LEU A 146 -2.67 12.15 -0.71
CA LEU A 146 -1.69 12.25 0.38
C LEU A 146 -2.29 11.83 1.73
N PHE A 147 -3.54 12.20 2.03
CA PHE A 147 -4.24 11.72 3.22
C PHE A 147 -4.40 10.21 3.23
N GLN A 148 -4.70 9.62 2.08
CA GLN A 148 -4.81 8.17 1.91
C GLN A 148 -3.47 7.44 2.15
N GLN A 149 -2.36 8.04 1.69
CA GLN A 149 -1.02 7.46 1.87
C GLN A 149 -0.54 7.46 3.32
N SER A 150 -1.11 8.31 4.17
CA SER A 150 -0.73 8.45 5.57
C SER A 150 -1.51 7.56 6.53
N SER A 151 -2.42 6.71 6.04
CA SER A 151 -3.36 5.94 6.87
C SER A 151 -4.22 6.79 7.82
N ASN A 152 -4.27 8.11 7.63
CA ASN A 152 -5.14 9.00 8.39
C ASN A 152 -6.59 8.98 7.88
N LEU A 153 -6.79 8.43 6.68
CA LEU A 153 -8.09 8.23 6.08
C LEU A 153 -8.20 6.76 5.65
N LEU A 154 -9.05 6.01 6.31
CA LEU A 154 -9.28 4.59 6.05
C LEU A 154 -10.55 4.44 5.20
N ALA A 155 -10.39 3.94 3.98
CA ALA A 155 -11.50 3.78 3.04
C ALA A 155 -12.61 2.88 3.59
N ASP A 156 -12.23 1.81 4.26
CA ASP A 156 -13.13 0.80 4.80
C ASP A 156 -13.99 1.33 5.97
N GLU A 157 -13.54 2.39 6.65
CA GLU A 157 -14.29 3.05 7.72
C GLU A 157 -15.20 4.18 7.24
N MET A 158 -15.11 4.59 5.98
CA MET A 158 -15.93 5.68 5.45
C MET A 158 -17.40 5.28 5.33
N GLU A 159 -18.28 6.24 5.63
CA GLU A 159 -19.70 6.12 5.40
C GLU A 159 -20.01 6.04 3.90
N VAL A 160 -20.89 5.13 3.53
CA VAL A 160 -21.37 5.01 2.15
C VAL A 160 -22.62 5.85 2.01
N TYR A 161 -22.59 6.80 1.10
CA TYR A 161 -23.72 7.66 0.82
C TYR A 161 -24.92 6.84 0.32
N ASP A 162 -26.13 7.30 0.58
CA ASP A 162 -27.39 6.63 0.22
C ASP A 162 -27.54 5.19 0.76
N THR A 163 -27.00 4.90 1.94
CA THR A 163 -27.20 3.63 2.64
C THR A 163 -27.92 3.82 3.98
N SER A 164 -28.57 2.75 4.43
CA SER A 164 -29.22 2.66 5.73
C SER A 164 -29.04 1.27 6.34
N ILE A 165 -29.57 1.05 7.53
CA ILE A 165 -29.62 -0.26 8.19
C ILE A 165 -30.33 -1.32 7.32
N ASP A 166 -31.27 -0.91 6.46
CA ASP A 166 -32.03 -1.81 5.59
C ASP A 166 -31.18 -2.47 4.50
N ASP A 167 -30.01 -1.89 4.19
CA ASP A 167 -29.07 -2.47 3.21
C ASP A 167 -28.25 -3.62 3.79
N ILE A 168 -28.31 -3.86 5.10
CA ILE A 168 -27.58 -4.92 5.79
C ILE A 168 -28.42 -6.19 5.90
N ASP A 169 -27.81 -7.35 5.60
CA ASP A 169 -28.38 -8.66 5.90
C ASP A 169 -28.09 -8.99 7.37
N GLU A 170 -29.15 -8.96 8.19
CA GLU A 170 -29.06 -9.22 9.63
C GLU A 170 -28.47 -10.60 9.94
N ARG A 171 -28.74 -11.61 9.10
CA ARG A 171 -28.23 -12.98 9.33
C ARG A 171 -26.70 -13.02 9.22
N LEU A 172 -26.14 -12.38 8.17
CA LEU A 172 -24.70 -12.32 7.99
C LEU A 172 -24.01 -11.63 9.17
N PHE A 173 -24.60 -10.53 9.65
CA PHE A 173 -24.06 -9.83 10.80
C PHE A 173 -24.22 -10.62 12.10
N ALA A 174 -25.37 -11.25 12.32
CA ALA A 174 -25.63 -12.08 13.51
C ALA A 174 -24.66 -13.28 13.58
N ASP A 175 -24.41 -13.95 12.44
CA ASP A 175 -23.44 -15.04 12.35
C ASP A 175 -22.02 -14.59 12.67
N TYR A 176 -21.61 -13.44 12.13
CA TYR A 176 -20.33 -12.83 12.45
C TYR A 176 -20.23 -12.52 13.96
N PHE A 177 -21.23 -11.84 14.52
CA PHE A 177 -21.27 -11.46 15.94
C PHE A 177 -21.15 -12.67 16.85
N LYS A 178 -21.90 -13.74 16.55
CA LYS A 178 -21.85 -14.99 17.30
C LYS A 178 -20.50 -15.69 17.19
N LYS A 179 -19.84 -15.65 16.02
CA LYS A 179 -18.49 -16.20 15.84
C LYS A 179 -17.45 -15.45 16.67
N GLU A 180 -17.53 -14.12 16.73
CA GLU A 180 -16.60 -13.27 17.49
C GLU A 180 -16.81 -13.41 18.98
N PHE A 181 -18.04 -13.27 19.45
CA PHE A 181 -18.36 -13.17 20.90
C PHE A 181 -18.83 -14.47 21.54
N LYS A 182 -19.06 -15.53 20.76
CA LYS A 182 -19.62 -16.82 21.20
C LYS A 182 -21.05 -16.77 21.73
N VAL A 183 -21.69 -15.61 21.71
CA VAL A 183 -23.08 -15.35 22.10
C VAL A 183 -23.72 -14.40 21.08
N SER A 184 -25.05 -14.38 21.02
CA SER A 184 -25.78 -13.43 20.18
C SER A 184 -25.74 -12.00 20.75
N TYR A 185 -26.05 -11.00 19.93
CA TYR A 185 -26.14 -9.61 20.41
C TYR A 185 -27.32 -9.43 21.34
N GLN A 186 -28.43 -10.20 21.19
CA GLN A 186 -29.59 -10.19 22.09
C GLN A 186 -29.20 -10.73 23.48
N GLU A 187 -28.42 -11.82 23.55
CA GLU A 187 -27.91 -12.35 24.82
C GLU A 187 -26.99 -11.38 25.54
N LYS A 188 -26.36 -10.44 24.81
CA LYS A 188 -25.63 -9.31 25.40
C LYS A 188 -26.49 -8.12 25.77
N GLY A 189 -27.82 -8.21 25.61
CA GLY A 189 -28.76 -7.13 25.90
C GLY A 189 -28.72 -5.98 24.88
N LEU A 190 -28.21 -6.21 23.69
CA LEU A 190 -28.12 -5.20 22.62
C LEU A 190 -29.26 -5.38 21.63
N THR A 191 -29.81 -4.28 21.16
CA THR A 191 -30.63 -4.25 19.94
C THR A 191 -29.74 -4.48 18.69
N TYR A 192 -30.36 -4.81 17.58
CA TYR A 192 -29.64 -4.98 16.30
C TYR A 192 -28.87 -3.72 15.92
N GLU A 193 -29.51 -2.56 16.01
CA GLU A 193 -28.89 -1.28 15.69
C GLU A 193 -27.71 -0.95 16.61
N GLU A 194 -27.85 -1.15 17.93
CA GLU A 194 -26.76 -0.95 18.89
C GLU A 194 -25.57 -1.86 18.60
N ALA A 195 -25.81 -3.11 18.22
CA ALA A 195 -24.76 -4.04 17.84
C ALA A 195 -24.01 -3.61 16.56
N LEU A 196 -24.75 -3.13 15.54
CA LEU A 196 -24.16 -2.57 14.32
C LEU A 196 -23.29 -1.33 14.61
N ARG A 197 -23.79 -0.43 15.47
CA ARG A 197 -23.04 0.77 15.90
C ARG A 197 -21.79 0.41 16.71
N ALA A 198 -21.92 -0.53 17.65
CA ALA A 198 -20.79 -1.01 18.47
C ALA A 198 -19.67 -1.61 17.59
N LYS A 199 -20.03 -2.26 16.49
CA LYS A 199 -19.08 -2.83 15.52
C LYS A 199 -18.70 -1.85 14.39
N ARG A 200 -19.17 -0.60 14.46
CA ARG A 200 -18.93 0.44 13.44
C ARG A 200 -19.40 0.05 12.03
N VAL A 201 -20.32 -0.90 11.92
CA VAL A 201 -21.01 -1.22 10.67
C VAL A 201 -21.93 -0.07 10.30
N LEU A 202 -22.63 0.50 11.31
CA LEU A 202 -23.47 1.68 11.17
C LEU A 202 -22.80 2.89 11.86
N ARG A 203 -22.67 4.01 11.15
CA ARG A 203 -22.10 5.28 11.63
C ARG A 203 -23.02 6.41 11.15
N ASN A 204 -23.43 7.32 12.03
CA ASN A 204 -24.34 8.44 11.68
C ASN A 204 -25.51 8.02 10.77
N ASP A 205 -26.13 6.88 11.06
CA ASP A 205 -27.22 6.26 10.28
C ASP A 205 -26.84 5.82 8.85
N LYS A 206 -25.56 5.80 8.51
CA LYS A 206 -25.03 5.30 7.26
C LYS A 206 -24.20 4.04 7.49
N VAL A 207 -24.17 3.18 6.48
CA VAL A 207 -23.35 1.96 6.52
C VAL A 207 -21.91 2.31 6.19
N SER A 208 -20.94 1.80 6.98
CA SER A 208 -19.53 1.89 6.61
C SER A 208 -19.21 1.03 5.38
N LEU A 209 -18.16 1.37 4.61
CA LEU A 209 -17.78 0.58 3.45
C LEU A 209 -17.48 -0.87 3.83
N ALA A 210 -16.74 -1.10 4.92
CA ALA A 210 -16.49 -2.46 5.41
C ALA A 210 -17.81 -3.18 5.78
N GLY A 211 -18.74 -2.49 6.45
CA GLY A 211 -20.05 -3.02 6.79
C GLY A 211 -20.84 -3.45 5.55
N LEU A 212 -20.88 -2.58 4.53
CA LEU A 212 -21.53 -2.89 3.26
C LEU A 212 -20.89 -4.09 2.56
N LEU A 213 -19.56 -4.15 2.52
CA LEU A 213 -18.84 -5.21 1.81
C LEU A 213 -18.86 -6.58 2.52
N PHE A 214 -19.12 -6.62 3.83
CA PHE A 214 -19.22 -7.88 4.58
C PHE A 214 -20.64 -8.33 4.86
N PHE A 215 -21.57 -7.40 5.03
CA PHE A 215 -22.92 -7.67 5.51
C PHE A 215 -24.02 -7.08 4.61
N GLY A 216 -23.65 -6.39 3.54
CA GLY A 216 -24.63 -5.80 2.63
C GLY A 216 -25.41 -6.86 1.85
N LYS A 217 -26.72 -6.63 1.64
CA LYS A 217 -27.58 -7.49 0.81
C LYS A 217 -27.11 -7.52 -0.66
N TYR A 218 -26.77 -6.35 -1.21
CA TYR A 218 -26.37 -6.18 -2.61
C TYR A 218 -25.24 -5.13 -2.75
N PRO A 219 -24.02 -5.43 -2.28
CA PRO A 219 -22.95 -4.43 -2.22
C PRO A 219 -22.63 -3.76 -3.55
N GLN A 220 -22.68 -4.52 -4.67
CA GLN A 220 -22.33 -4.01 -5.99
C GLN A 220 -23.43 -3.16 -6.65
N ASN A 221 -24.66 -3.18 -6.14
CA ASN A 221 -25.69 -2.21 -6.58
C ASN A 221 -25.31 -0.79 -6.13
N ILE A 222 -24.64 -0.67 -4.98
CA ILE A 222 -24.19 0.60 -4.40
C ILE A 222 -22.77 0.93 -4.82
N LYS A 223 -21.90 -0.09 -4.88
CA LYS A 223 -20.48 0.02 -5.24
C LYS A 223 -20.12 -0.92 -6.41
N PRO A 224 -20.52 -0.61 -7.64
CA PRO A 224 -20.41 -1.52 -8.79
C PRO A 224 -18.98 -1.98 -9.12
N ALA A 225 -17.97 -1.17 -8.78
CA ALA A 225 -16.57 -1.47 -9.09
C ALA A 225 -15.95 -2.55 -8.18
N PHE A 226 -16.59 -2.90 -7.06
CA PHE A 226 -16.03 -3.86 -6.09
C PHE A 226 -16.46 -5.29 -6.41
N THR A 227 -16.24 -5.70 -7.66
CA THR A 227 -16.40 -7.05 -8.20
C THR A 227 -15.06 -7.75 -8.32
N ILE A 228 -15.09 -9.02 -8.69
CA ILE A 228 -13.92 -9.77 -9.14
C ILE A 228 -14.16 -10.24 -10.57
N LYS A 229 -13.25 -9.92 -11.47
CA LYS A 229 -13.23 -10.39 -12.85
C LYS A 229 -12.37 -11.63 -12.95
N THR A 230 -12.94 -12.69 -13.51
CA THR A 230 -12.23 -13.95 -13.67
C THR A 230 -12.20 -14.36 -15.13
N VAL A 231 -11.03 -14.77 -15.63
CA VAL A 231 -10.86 -15.26 -17.01
C VAL A 231 -9.83 -16.37 -17.05
N SER A 232 -10.12 -17.45 -17.77
CA SER A 232 -9.16 -18.48 -18.14
C SER A 232 -8.89 -18.38 -19.64
N PHE A 233 -7.64 -18.07 -20.01
CA PHE A 233 -7.20 -17.87 -21.39
C PHE A 233 -6.62 -19.17 -22.00
N PHE A 234 -6.59 -19.22 -23.33
CA PHE A 234 -5.68 -20.08 -24.07
C PHE A 234 -4.36 -19.33 -24.27
N GLY A 235 -3.23 -20.04 -24.08
CA GLY A 235 -1.91 -19.44 -24.23
C GLY A 235 -1.48 -18.58 -23.04
N ASN A 236 -0.46 -17.74 -23.27
CA ASN A 236 0.25 -17.01 -22.22
C ASN A 236 0.07 -15.49 -22.30
N ASP A 237 -0.80 -15.01 -23.18
CA ASP A 237 -0.99 -13.57 -23.44
C ASP A 237 -2.49 -13.20 -23.42
N ILE A 238 -2.77 -11.99 -22.95
CA ILE A 238 -4.11 -11.37 -22.95
C ILE A 238 -4.52 -10.93 -24.37
N ALA A 239 -3.57 -10.66 -25.27
CA ALA A 239 -3.83 -10.18 -26.62
C ALA A 239 -4.54 -11.21 -27.52
N GLY A 240 -4.56 -12.48 -27.12
CA GLY A 240 -5.36 -13.51 -27.78
C GLY A 240 -6.87 -13.28 -27.56
N SER A 241 -7.65 -13.33 -28.62
CA SER A 241 -9.12 -13.19 -28.54
C SER A 241 -9.85 -14.42 -27.98
N SER A 242 -9.11 -15.49 -27.62
CA SER A 242 -9.65 -16.79 -27.22
C SER A 242 -9.49 -17.01 -25.71
N TYR A 243 -10.57 -17.39 -25.06
CA TYR A 243 -10.55 -17.80 -23.64
C TYR A 243 -11.29 -19.14 -23.47
N ARG A 244 -10.84 -19.92 -22.46
CA ARG A 244 -11.48 -21.19 -22.09
C ARG A 244 -12.76 -20.95 -21.31
N ASN A 245 -12.70 -19.99 -20.38
CA ASN A 245 -13.80 -19.65 -19.50
C ASN A 245 -13.76 -18.16 -19.13
N LYS A 246 -14.87 -17.47 -19.25
CA LYS A 246 -15.05 -16.07 -18.85
C LYS A 246 -16.48 -15.90 -18.34
N PRO A 247 -16.73 -16.21 -17.07
CA PRO A 247 -18.04 -15.95 -16.46
C PRO A 247 -18.34 -14.45 -16.34
N GLU A 248 -19.53 -14.12 -15.90
CA GLU A 248 -19.86 -12.77 -15.46
C GLU A 248 -19.00 -12.36 -14.26
N ASP A 249 -18.86 -11.05 -14.02
CA ASP A 249 -18.17 -10.52 -12.86
C ASP A 249 -18.77 -11.09 -11.58
N LEU A 250 -17.91 -11.62 -10.69
CA LEU A 250 -18.35 -12.14 -9.40
C LEU A 250 -18.86 -11.01 -8.53
N LYS A 251 -20.01 -11.23 -7.86
CA LYS A 251 -20.71 -10.26 -7.01
C LYS A 251 -21.09 -10.89 -5.69
N GLY A 252 -21.29 -10.06 -4.67
CA GLY A 252 -21.67 -10.45 -3.33
C GLY A 252 -20.77 -9.78 -2.28
N THR A 253 -20.87 -10.24 -1.05
CA THR A 253 -20.00 -9.85 0.05
C THR A 253 -18.57 -10.37 -0.15
N ILE A 254 -17.59 -9.81 0.59
CA ILE A 254 -16.20 -10.28 0.51
C ILE A 254 -16.07 -11.79 0.78
N PRO A 255 -16.72 -12.38 1.79
CA PRO A 255 -16.70 -13.84 1.98
C PRO A 255 -17.31 -14.63 0.81
N GLU A 256 -18.38 -14.11 0.19
CA GLU A 256 -18.97 -14.75 -0.99
C GLU A 256 -18.06 -14.63 -2.21
N LEU A 257 -17.48 -13.45 -2.44
CA LEU A 257 -16.49 -13.23 -3.50
C LEU A 257 -15.28 -14.16 -3.35
N PHE A 258 -14.80 -14.34 -2.12
CA PHE A 258 -13.72 -15.29 -1.82
C PHE A 258 -14.10 -16.71 -2.22
N LYS A 259 -15.28 -17.19 -1.78
CA LYS A 259 -15.77 -18.53 -2.11
C LYS A 259 -15.90 -18.73 -3.62
N GLN A 260 -16.59 -17.81 -4.31
CA GLN A 260 -16.78 -17.88 -5.76
C GLN A 260 -15.45 -17.86 -6.52
N SER A 261 -14.47 -17.07 -6.05
CA SER A 261 -13.14 -17.04 -6.65
C SER A 261 -12.38 -18.34 -6.46
N MET A 262 -12.47 -18.96 -5.29
CA MET A 262 -11.88 -20.27 -5.04
C MET A 262 -12.55 -21.35 -5.90
N ASP A 263 -13.87 -21.30 -6.05
CA ASP A 263 -14.61 -22.24 -6.91
C ASP A 263 -14.21 -22.07 -8.39
N PHE A 264 -14.01 -20.83 -8.86
CA PHE A 264 -13.49 -20.58 -10.20
C PHE A 264 -12.08 -21.13 -10.38
N LEU A 265 -11.17 -20.92 -9.42
CA LEU A 265 -9.80 -21.44 -9.48
C LEU A 265 -9.81 -22.98 -9.50
N ARG A 266 -10.56 -23.63 -8.61
CA ARG A 266 -10.69 -25.08 -8.58
C ARG A 266 -11.23 -25.67 -9.88
N SER A 267 -12.19 -25.01 -10.51
CA SER A 267 -12.82 -25.49 -11.76
C SER A 267 -11.96 -25.29 -13.01
N ASN A 268 -10.96 -24.41 -12.97
CA ASN A 268 -10.17 -24.06 -14.15
C ASN A 268 -8.67 -24.44 -14.03
N LEU A 269 -8.22 -24.90 -12.86
CA LEU A 269 -6.88 -25.44 -12.66
C LEU A 269 -6.88 -26.96 -12.82
N LEU A 270 -5.72 -27.52 -13.15
CA LEU A 270 -5.55 -28.97 -13.35
C LEU A 270 -5.62 -29.72 -12.02
N HIS A 271 -6.22 -30.90 -12.07
CA HIS A 271 -6.17 -31.87 -11.00
C HIS A 271 -5.28 -33.02 -11.44
N THR A 272 -4.23 -33.29 -10.67
CA THR A 272 -3.26 -34.34 -10.92
C THR A 272 -3.43 -35.47 -9.90
N GLN A 273 -3.26 -36.70 -10.31
CA GLN A 273 -3.41 -37.84 -9.39
C GLN A 273 -2.17 -38.13 -8.53
N GLN A 274 -1.02 -37.51 -8.84
CA GLN A 274 0.26 -37.59 -8.10
C GLN A 274 0.56 -39.01 -7.49
N GLY A 275 0.34 -40.07 -8.27
CA GLY A 275 0.60 -41.44 -7.82
C GLY A 275 -0.49 -42.07 -6.94
N GLN A 276 -1.62 -41.41 -6.73
CA GLN A 276 -2.79 -42.00 -6.07
C GLN A 276 -3.60 -42.86 -7.05
N GLY A 277 -4.36 -43.83 -6.52
CA GLY A 277 -5.16 -44.72 -7.34
C GLY A 277 -6.19 -43.98 -8.21
N PHE A 278 -6.60 -44.63 -9.33
CA PHE A 278 -7.50 -44.08 -10.34
C PHE A 278 -8.84 -43.49 -9.80
N ASN A 279 -9.28 -43.95 -8.63
CA ASN A 279 -10.51 -43.49 -7.97
C ASN A 279 -10.27 -42.39 -6.91
N SER A 280 -9.06 -41.82 -6.81
CA SER A 280 -8.79 -40.74 -5.88
C SER A 280 -9.25 -39.39 -6.45
N ILE A 281 -9.69 -38.47 -5.56
CA ILE A 281 -9.89 -37.07 -5.90
C ILE A 281 -8.52 -36.49 -6.24
N GLY A 282 -8.36 -35.96 -7.46
CA GLY A 282 -7.11 -35.36 -7.89
C GLY A 282 -6.69 -34.17 -6.98
N ILE A 283 -5.40 -33.99 -6.85
CA ILE A 283 -4.79 -32.86 -6.12
C ILE A 283 -4.64 -31.70 -7.10
N LEU A 284 -5.02 -30.49 -6.67
CA LEU A 284 -4.86 -29.29 -7.48
C LEU A 284 -3.37 -29.07 -7.81
N GLU A 285 -3.06 -28.65 -9.04
CA GLU A 285 -1.69 -28.35 -9.47
C GLU A 285 -1.02 -27.23 -8.66
N ILE A 286 -1.81 -26.31 -8.10
CA ILE A 286 -1.39 -25.27 -7.14
C ILE A 286 -2.04 -25.57 -5.81
N SER A 287 -1.25 -25.64 -4.74
CA SER A 287 -1.75 -25.90 -3.39
C SER A 287 -2.87 -24.91 -2.99
N GLU A 288 -3.95 -25.44 -2.42
CA GLU A 288 -5.05 -24.60 -1.91
C GLU A 288 -4.57 -23.59 -0.87
N VAL A 289 -3.56 -23.93 -0.07
CA VAL A 289 -2.97 -22.99 0.91
C VAL A 289 -2.44 -21.75 0.21
N VAL A 290 -1.71 -21.90 -0.89
CA VAL A 290 -1.18 -20.82 -1.71
C VAL A 290 -2.31 -19.96 -2.26
N LEU A 291 -3.33 -20.56 -2.86
CA LEU A 291 -4.47 -19.85 -3.45
C LEU A 291 -5.26 -19.07 -2.39
N ILE A 292 -5.56 -19.70 -1.26
CA ILE A 292 -6.28 -19.08 -0.14
C ILE A 292 -5.52 -17.85 0.37
N GLU A 293 -4.22 -17.98 0.68
CA GLU A 293 -3.42 -16.91 1.24
C GLU A 293 -3.30 -15.72 0.29
N LEU A 294 -3.02 -15.97 -0.98
CA LEU A 294 -2.83 -14.89 -1.97
C LEU A 294 -4.14 -14.19 -2.33
N LEU A 295 -5.23 -14.94 -2.42
CA LEU A 295 -6.56 -14.38 -2.71
C LEU A 295 -7.06 -13.51 -1.54
N GLN A 296 -6.92 -13.98 -0.31
CA GLN A 296 -7.27 -13.19 0.88
C GLN A 296 -6.46 -11.90 0.95
N ASN A 297 -5.15 -11.98 0.72
CA ASN A 297 -4.30 -10.80 0.69
C ASN A 297 -4.76 -9.79 -0.38
N ALA A 298 -5.12 -10.25 -1.57
CA ALA A 298 -5.63 -9.39 -2.63
C ALA A 298 -6.93 -8.67 -2.24
N MET A 299 -7.82 -9.32 -1.49
CA MET A 299 -9.08 -8.73 -1.05
C MET A 299 -8.91 -7.79 0.14
N ILE A 300 -8.12 -8.20 1.15
CA ILE A 300 -8.00 -7.47 2.42
C ILE A 300 -7.10 -6.25 2.28
N HIS A 301 -6.02 -6.35 1.50
CA HIS A 301 -5.03 -5.30 1.36
C HIS A 301 -5.17 -4.42 0.12
N ARG A 302 -6.22 -4.62 -0.72
CA ARG A 302 -6.48 -3.74 -1.86
C ARG A 302 -6.69 -2.29 -1.42
N ASP A 303 -6.47 -1.37 -2.34
CA ASP A 303 -6.84 0.03 -2.17
C ASP A 303 -8.33 0.23 -2.48
N TYR A 304 -9.16 0.40 -1.42
CA TYR A 304 -10.60 0.61 -1.56
C TYR A 304 -10.98 2.03 -1.97
N PHE A 305 -10.05 2.95 -2.07
CA PHE A 305 -10.26 4.24 -2.75
C PHE A 305 -10.26 4.11 -4.28
N LYS A 306 -9.76 2.99 -4.80
CA LYS A 306 -9.73 2.74 -6.24
C LYS A 306 -10.98 2.00 -6.70
N ASN A 307 -11.74 2.65 -7.54
CA ASN A 307 -12.93 2.07 -8.19
C ASN A 307 -12.52 1.15 -9.35
N ALA A 308 -11.92 0.01 -9.04
CA ALA A 308 -11.52 -1.00 -10.01
C ALA A 308 -11.74 -2.41 -9.45
N PRO A 309 -12.06 -3.42 -10.26
CA PRO A 309 -12.22 -4.80 -9.82
C PRO A 309 -10.85 -5.44 -9.52
N ILE A 310 -10.84 -6.45 -8.65
CA ILE A 310 -9.75 -7.44 -8.62
C ILE A 310 -9.87 -8.29 -9.88
N LYS A 311 -8.74 -8.75 -10.44
CA LYS A 311 -8.73 -9.64 -11.60
C LYS A 311 -8.02 -10.93 -11.24
N ILE A 312 -8.60 -12.05 -11.63
CA ILE A 312 -8.00 -13.39 -11.55
C ILE A 312 -7.92 -13.92 -12.97
N MET A 313 -6.71 -14.10 -13.46
CA MET A 313 -6.43 -14.53 -14.82
C MET A 313 -5.62 -15.82 -14.80
N ILE A 314 -6.13 -16.83 -15.48
CA ILE A 314 -5.48 -18.14 -15.62
C ILE A 314 -4.95 -18.26 -17.05
N PHE A 315 -3.63 -18.39 -17.19
CA PHE A 315 -2.92 -18.66 -18.43
C PHE A 315 -2.42 -20.10 -18.47
N ASP A 316 -1.85 -20.54 -19.58
CA ASP A 316 -1.30 -21.89 -19.66
C ASP A 316 -0.13 -22.12 -18.72
N ASN A 317 0.71 -21.08 -18.50
CA ASN A 317 1.92 -21.17 -17.70
C ASN A 317 1.82 -20.50 -16.30
N ARG A 318 0.75 -19.78 -15.99
CA ARG A 318 0.61 -19.06 -14.71
C ARG A 318 -0.82 -18.68 -14.35
N VAL A 319 -1.02 -18.36 -13.09
CA VAL A 319 -2.19 -17.60 -12.59
C VAL A 319 -1.73 -16.21 -12.19
N GLU A 320 -2.46 -15.19 -12.57
CA GLU A 320 -2.25 -13.82 -12.10
C GLU A 320 -3.43 -13.35 -11.24
N ILE A 321 -3.14 -12.84 -10.04
CA ILE A 321 -4.09 -12.13 -9.20
C ILE A 321 -3.65 -10.67 -9.17
N VAL A 322 -4.49 -9.78 -9.71
CA VAL A 322 -4.21 -8.33 -9.79
C VAL A 322 -5.14 -7.61 -8.85
N SER A 323 -4.58 -6.97 -7.84
CA SER A 323 -5.29 -6.17 -6.85
C SER A 323 -5.09 -4.67 -7.11
N PRO A 324 -6.15 -3.84 -7.11
CA PRO A 324 -6.03 -2.39 -7.21
C PRO A 324 -5.24 -1.80 -6.03
N GLY A 325 -4.28 -0.94 -6.34
CA GLY A 325 -3.43 -0.25 -5.38
C GLY A 325 -2.02 -0.85 -5.27
N LYS A 326 -1.03 0.02 -5.35
CA LYS A 326 0.37 -0.32 -5.05
C LYS A 326 0.56 -0.59 -3.55
N LEU A 327 1.70 -1.16 -3.18
CA LEU A 327 2.08 -1.28 -1.77
C LEU A 327 2.09 0.10 -1.08
N PRO A 328 1.74 0.15 0.22
CA PRO A 328 1.98 1.35 1.02
C PRO A 328 3.45 1.76 0.95
N ASN A 329 3.71 3.06 0.94
CA ASN A 329 5.07 3.59 0.77
C ASN A 329 6.09 3.13 1.84
N SER A 330 5.59 2.60 2.96
CA SER A 330 6.39 2.04 4.06
C SER A 330 6.75 0.58 3.86
N LEU A 331 6.31 -0.08 2.78
CA LEU A 331 6.58 -1.50 2.52
C LEU A 331 7.27 -1.72 1.18
N THR A 332 8.25 -2.61 1.21
CA THR A 332 8.90 -3.19 0.04
C THR A 332 8.47 -4.65 -0.15
N ILE A 333 8.73 -5.20 -1.33
CA ILE A 333 8.47 -6.63 -1.62
C ILE A 333 9.25 -7.54 -0.65
N ASP A 334 10.51 -7.19 -0.36
CA ASP A 334 11.33 -7.98 0.54
C ASP A 334 10.79 -7.97 1.97
N GLU A 335 10.35 -6.82 2.46
CA GLU A 335 9.72 -6.73 3.79
C GLU A 335 8.46 -7.59 3.90
N ILE A 336 7.65 -7.66 2.84
CA ILE A 336 6.44 -8.51 2.83
C ILE A 336 6.84 -9.99 2.86
N LYS A 337 7.88 -10.39 2.13
CA LYS A 337 8.41 -11.77 2.15
C LYS A 337 8.88 -12.17 3.55
N TYR A 338 9.41 -11.22 4.34
CA TYR A 338 9.78 -11.46 5.74
C TYR A 338 8.59 -11.49 6.69
N GLY A 339 7.40 -11.11 6.23
CA GLY A 339 6.15 -11.11 7.02
C GLY A 339 5.81 -9.76 7.63
N ASN A 340 6.49 -8.68 7.22
CA ASN A 340 6.09 -7.33 7.60
C ASN A 340 4.76 -6.98 6.91
N THR A 341 3.85 -6.39 7.67
CA THR A 341 2.54 -6.02 7.15
C THR A 341 2.16 -4.61 7.62
N VAL A 342 1.51 -3.86 6.75
CA VAL A 342 0.80 -2.63 7.08
C VAL A 342 -0.66 -2.83 6.71
N ILE A 343 -1.52 -2.81 7.72
CA ILE A 343 -2.96 -2.98 7.50
C ILE A 343 -3.51 -1.65 6.99
N ARG A 344 -4.01 -1.66 5.75
CA ARG A 344 -4.63 -0.50 5.10
C ARG A 344 -6.12 -0.38 5.44
N ASN A 345 -6.77 -1.52 5.70
CA ASN A 345 -8.21 -1.65 5.89
C ASN A 345 -8.46 -2.40 7.20
N ASN A 346 -8.41 -1.67 8.33
CA ASN A 346 -8.46 -2.26 9.66
C ASN A 346 -9.80 -2.97 9.94
N GLN A 347 -10.90 -2.37 9.52
CA GLN A 347 -12.23 -2.92 9.76
C GLN A 347 -12.51 -4.14 8.88
N ILE A 348 -12.08 -4.12 7.62
CA ILE A 348 -12.12 -5.27 6.72
C ILE A 348 -11.30 -6.43 7.29
N ALA A 349 -10.07 -6.18 7.74
CA ALA A 349 -9.22 -7.20 8.35
C ALA A 349 -9.87 -7.79 9.61
N MET A 350 -10.48 -6.96 10.47
CA MET A 350 -11.20 -7.41 11.67
C MET A 350 -12.39 -8.32 11.32
N PHE A 351 -13.22 -7.95 10.35
CA PHE A 351 -14.34 -8.79 9.94
C PHE A 351 -13.89 -10.09 9.29
N ALA A 352 -12.80 -10.06 8.51
CA ALA A 352 -12.26 -11.23 7.84
C ALA A 352 -11.81 -12.33 8.81
N THR A 353 -11.27 -11.98 9.99
CA THR A 353 -10.80 -12.98 10.97
C THR A 353 -11.91 -13.90 11.50
N HIS A 354 -13.16 -13.50 11.39
CA HIS A 354 -14.30 -14.30 11.87
C HIS A 354 -15.21 -14.81 10.74
N THR A 355 -15.00 -14.35 9.50
CA THR A 355 -15.85 -14.70 8.35
C THR A 355 -15.12 -15.45 7.24
N MET A 356 -13.79 -15.41 7.24
CA MET A 356 -12.91 -16.01 6.25
C MET A 356 -11.80 -16.82 6.95
N PRO A 357 -11.07 -17.71 6.27
CA PRO A 357 -9.91 -18.43 6.83
C PRO A 357 -8.69 -17.51 6.99
N TYR A 358 -8.87 -16.29 7.47
CA TYR A 358 -7.86 -15.25 7.64
C TYR A 358 -7.42 -15.13 9.10
N SER A 359 -6.10 -15.19 9.35
CA SER A 359 -5.57 -15.17 10.73
C SER A 359 -5.15 -13.77 11.21
N GLY A 360 -4.92 -12.83 10.32
CA GLY A 360 -4.44 -11.48 10.66
C GLY A 360 -2.98 -11.40 11.15
N LEU A 361 -2.23 -12.51 11.16
CA LEU A 361 -0.87 -12.58 11.72
C LEU A 361 0.23 -12.06 10.77
N GLY A 362 -0.11 -11.62 9.56
CA GLY A 362 0.88 -11.16 8.56
C GLY A 362 1.76 -12.27 7.95
N SER A 363 1.52 -13.53 8.29
CA SER A 363 2.34 -14.67 7.85
C SER A 363 1.87 -15.30 6.53
N GLY A 364 0.78 -14.82 5.92
CA GLY A 364 0.14 -15.45 4.78
C GLY A 364 1.02 -15.55 3.53
N ILE A 365 1.58 -14.43 3.10
CA ILE A 365 2.49 -14.41 1.94
C ILE A 365 3.75 -15.25 2.22
N LYS A 366 4.29 -15.18 3.44
CA LYS A 366 5.44 -15.99 3.84
C LYS A 366 5.14 -17.49 3.73
N ARG A 367 3.93 -17.93 4.15
CA ARG A 367 3.50 -19.32 4.02
C ARG A 367 3.34 -19.72 2.55
N ALA A 368 2.71 -18.88 1.74
CA ALA A 368 2.54 -19.14 0.31
C ALA A 368 3.89 -19.27 -0.41
N ILE A 369 4.87 -18.40 -0.12
CA ILE A 369 6.21 -18.48 -0.72
C ILE A 369 6.99 -19.68 -0.19
N ALA A 370 6.83 -20.08 1.08
CA ALA A 370 7.46 -21.28 1.62
C ALA A 370 6.94 -22.55 0.94
N GLU A 371 5.65 -22.60 0.60
CA GLU A 371 5.01 -23.70 -0.12
C GLU A 371 5.40 -23.69 -1.61
N LEU A 372 5.44 -22.52 -2.25
CA LEU A 372 5.77 -22.33 -3.65
C LEU A 372 6.74 -21.16 -3.84
N PRO A 373 8.08 -21.40 -3.76
CA PRO A 373 9.09 -20.34 -3.82
C PRO A 373 9.14 -19.56 -5.14
N SER A 374 8.58 -20.12 -6.22
CA SER A 374 8.54 -19.52 -7.55
C SER A 374 7.44 -18.45 -7.75
N ILE A 375 6.68 -18.11 -6.69
CA ILE A 375 5.72 -17.01 -6.73
C ILE A 375 6.45 -15.69 -6.96
N GLU A 376 5.97 -14.92 -7.94
CA GLU A 376 6.45 -13.55 -8.19
C GLU A 376 5.48 -12.52 -7.61
N LEU A 377 6.01 -11.56 -6.88
CA LEU A 377 5.28 -10.41 -6.36
C LEU A 377 5.75 -9.16 -7.09
N ILE A 378 4.83 -8.40 -7.70
CA ILE A 378 5.13 -7.23 -8.51
C ILE A 378 4.36 -6.03 -7.96
N ASN A 379 5.07 -5.02 -7.49
CA ASN A 379 4.50 -3.73 -7.12
C ASN A 379 4.56 -2.79 -8.33
N ASP A 380 3.53 -2.81 -9.15
CA ASP A 380 3.40 -1.93 -10.31
C ASP A 380 2.95 -0.54 -9.85
N VAL A 381 3.95 0.32 -9.63
CA VAL A 381 3.74 1.68 -9.09
C VAL A 381 3.05 2.57 -10.12
N ASP A 382 3.38 2.43 -11.41
CA ASP A 382 2.85 3.27 -12.48
C ASP A 382 1.42 2.85 -12.86
N GLY A 383 1.16 1.54 -12.91
CA GLY A 383 -0.18 0.98 -13.08
C GLY A 383 -1.04 1.05 -11.82
N GLU A 384 -0.46 1.49 -10.69
CA GLU A 384 -1.13 1.59 -9.39
C GLU A 384 -1.86 0.29 -8.99
N GLN A 385 -1.17 -0.85 -9.12
CA GLN A 385 -1.70 -2.18 -8.82
C GLN A 385 -0.62 -3.08 -8.19
N PHE A 386 -1.06 -4.10 -7.49
CA PHE A 386 -0.21 -5.15 -6.98
C PHE A 386 -0.56 -6.46 -7.69
N ILE A 387 0.45 -7.11 -8.28
CA ILE A 387 0.27 -8.32 -9.09
C ILE A 387 0.98 -9.48 -8.40
N VAL A 388 0.29 -10.58 -8.25
CA VAL A 388 0.86 -11.85 -7.82
C VAL A 388 0.80 -12.81 -9.02
N ARG A 389 1.96 -13.35 -9.42
CA ARG A 389 2.08 -14.41 -10.43
C ARG A 389 2.41 -15.73 -9.77
N ILE A 390 1.60 -16.72 -10.03
CA ILE A 390 1.76 -18.07 -9.52
C ILE A 390 2.05 -18.95 -10.73
N PRO A 391 3.26 -19.52 -10.87
CA PRO A 391 3.58 -20.37 -12.00
C PRO A 391 2.74 -21.66 -11.95
N ARG A 392 2.38 -22.15 -13.11
CA ARG A 392 1.72 -23.46 -13.32
C ARG A 392 2.71 -24.48 -13.83
N ILE A 393 2.41 -25.73 -13.61
CA ILE A 393 3.20 -26.85 -14.18
C ILE A 393 3.03 -26.78 -15.70
N GLU A 394 4.14 -26.71 -16.44
CA GLU A 394 4.10 -26.76 -17.91
C GLU A 394 3.41 -28.03 -18.37
N GLN A 395 2.44 -27.89 -19.24
CA GLN A 395 1.83 -29.03 -19.93
C GLN A 395 2.78 -29.43 -21.06
N ASN A 396 3.48 -30.58 -20.90
CA ASN A 396 4.22 -31.22 -21.98
C ASN A 396 3.27 -31.82 -23.01
#